data_83cba6c260077215b3af35c9cb7a6b55
#
_entry.id   83cba6c260077215b3af35c9cb7a6b55
#
_cell.length_a   1.000
_cell.length_b   1.000
_cell.length_c   1.000
_cell.angle_alpha   90.00
_cell.angle_beta   90.00
_cell.angle_gamma   90.00
#
_symmetry.space_group_name_H-M   'P 1'
#
loop_
_entity.id
_entity.type
_entity.pdbx_description
1 polymer ?
#
loop_
_entity_poly.entity_id
_entity_poly.type
_entity_poly.pdbx_seq_one_letter_code
_entity_poly.pdbx_strand_id
1 'polypeptide(L)'
;MEKFEVVMIGNTAVGKTSMLSALSNELDEYNTGKIQLEPTTHEFRVLQEQWNEMAAQVESQKPFTTLSTGIEGALVDFVEHKFNFKVDGSKQATVLFTDTRGAMTGALDESLVARVNNAFGVFCVVDASVLMECPASRNEQYNCPKFVKRLLKEVYTDGDDKQPRFVAFVLTKCEKYMATKKGQKELSATFHKVYNNIVDMLHKVETPPNIYALAIQTMTCVSFFKLSDQTGFPEFRVLPKKDLTTKDCAYPLVILLKEVINTIDEGIGFFGRLWRMLGFVTDLRDYLDEVDANIEIPDFYEEL
;
A
#
# COMPACT_ATOMS: atom_id res chain seq x y z
N MET A 1 -23.83 2.67 -6.37
CA MET A 1 -22.48 2.76 -6.94
C MET A 1 -21.56 1.99 -6.02
N GLU A 2 -20.77 1.10 -6.58
CA GLU A 2 -19.92 0.21 -5.80
C GLU A 2 -18.75 0.96 -5.17
N LYS A 3 -18.35 0.51 -3.98
CA LYS A 3 -17.25 1.07 -3.21
C LYS A 3 -16.32 -0.06 -2.80
N PHE A 4 -15.08 0.02 -3.24
CA PHE A 4 -14.00 -0.88 -2.79
C PHE A 4 -13.14 -0.12 -1.81
N GLU A 5 -13.19 -0.52 -0.55
CA GLU A 5 -12.38 0.09 0.50
C GLU A 5 -11.14 -0.74 0.77
N VAL A 6 -9.99 -0.10 0.73
CA VAL A 6 -8.71 -0.68 1.17
C VAL A 6 -8.21 0.09 2.37
N VAL A 7 -8.04 -0.59 3.49
CA VAL A 7 -7.49 0.02 4.70
C VAL A 7 -5.97 -0.09 4.69
N MET A 8 -5.30 1.04 4.82
CA MET A 8 -3.83 1.10 4.92
C MET A 8 -3.40 1.09 6.37
N ILE A 9 -2.75 0.01 6.78
CA ILE A 9 -2.21 -0.19 8.13
C ILE A 9 -0.72 0.11 8.12
N GLY A 10 -0.25 0.85 9.07
CA GLY A 10 1.16 1.20 9.24
C GLY A 10 1.29 2.40 10.16
N ASN A 11 2.37 2.47 10.90
CA ASN A 11 2.62 3.58 11.81
C ASN A 11 2.78 4.91 11.04
N THR A 12 2.78 6.01 11.77
CA THR A 12 3.03 7.33 11.15
C THR A 12 4.42 7.32 10.49
N ALA A 13 4.54 8.02 9.36
CA ALA A 13 5.76 8.16 8.55
C ALA A 13 6.31 6.89 7.87
N VAL A 14 5.61 5.76 7.88
CA VAL A 14 6.02 4.60 7.04
C VAL A 14 5.86 4.85 5.54
N GLY A 15 5.15 5.90 5.12
CA GLY A 15 5.04 6.29 3.72
C GLY A 15 3.65 6.07 3.09
N LYS A 16 2.59 5.87 3.87
CA LYS A 16 1.22 5.65 3.34
C LYS A 16 0.74 6.77 2.42
N THR A 17 0.77 8.01 2.90
CA THR A 17 0.34 9.17 2.10
C THR A 17 1.27 9.44 0.92
N SER A 18 2.60 9.25 1.11
CA SER A 18 3.58 9.36 0.02
C SER A 18 3.34 8.30 -1.08
N MET A 19 2.95 7.09 -0.70
CA MET A 19 2.55 6.04 -1.63
C MET A 19 1.36 6.49 -2.49
N LEU A 20 0.30 7.04 -1.89
CA LEU A 20 -0.87 7.51 -2.64
C LEU A 20 -0.55 8.69 -3.55
N SER A 21 0.33 9.60 -3.11
CA SER A 21 0.80 10.71 -3.91
C SER A 21 1.61 10.22 -5.12
N ALA A 22 2.53 9.29 -4.91
CA ALA A 22 3.31 8.67 -5.97
C ALA A 22 2.42 7.85 -6.93
N LEU A 23 1.48 7.07 -6.41
CA LEU A 23 0.47 6.36 -7.19
C LEU A 23 -0.30 7.32 -8.09
N SER A 24 -0.77 8.45 -7.55
CA SER A 24 -1.49 9.46 -8.34
C SER A 24 -0.67 10.01 -9.51
N ASN A 25 0.65 10.07 -9.39
CA ASN A 25 1.54 10.52 -10.48
C ASN A 25 1.81 9.43 -11.52
N GLU A 26 1.75 8.15 -11.15
CA GLU A 26 1.92 7.04 -12.09
C GLU A 26 0.62 6.66 -12.82
N LEU A 27 -0.54 7.10 -12.34
CA LEU A 27 -1.83 6.66 -12.88
C LEU A 27 -2.00 6.88 -14.37
N ASP A 28 -1.39 7.93 -14.93
CA ASP A 28 -1.48 8.21 -16.37
C ASP A 28 -0.86 7.09 -17.23
N GLU A 29 0.15 6.39 -16.71
CA GLU A 29 0.78 5.24 -17.37
C GLU A 29 -0.12 3.99 -17.33
N TYR A 30 -1.00 3.91 -16.34
CA TYR A 30 -1.93 2.80 -16.11
C TYR A 30 -3.33 3.08 -16.67
N ASN A 31 -3.63 4.32 -17.05
CA ASN A 31 -4.90 4.68 -17.65
C ASN A 31 -4.88 4.33 -19.14
N THR A 32 -5.77 3.43 -19.55
CA THR A 32 -6.03 3.16 -20.96
C THR A 32 -7.11 4.10 -21.47
N GLY A 33 -7.26 4.19 -22.81
CA GLY A 33 -8.30 5.04 -23.37
C GLY A 33 -9.73 4.69 -22.93
N LYS A 34 -9.96 3.45 -22.50
CA LYS A 34 -11.26 2.92 -22.09
C LYS A 34 -11.46 2.93 -20.58
N ILE A 35 -10.43 2.55 -19.82
CA ILE A 35 -10.48 2.47 -18.36
C ILE A 35 -9.57 3.53 -17.74
N GLN A 36 -10.11 4.24 -16.79
CA GLN A 36 -9.43 5.32 -16.10
C GLN A 36 -9.66 5.23 -14.58
N LEU A 37 -8.59 5.34 -13.82
CA LEU A 37 -8.65 5.64 -12.41
C LEU A 37 -8.11 7.05 -12.17
N GLU A 38 -8.85 7.85 -11.48
CA GLU A 38 -8.45 9.22 -11.17
C GLU A 38 -8.86 9.60 -9.74
N PRO A 39 -8.04 10.36 -9.02
CA PRO A 39 -8.47 10.93 -7.74
C PRO A 39 -9.64 11.89 -7.96
N THR A 40 -10.50 12.05 -6.96
CA THR A 40 -11.50 13.12 -7.01
C THR A 40 -10.82 14.49 -7.04
N THR A 41 -11.50 15.53 -7.51
CA THR A 41 -10.91 16.87 -7.64
C THR A 41 -10.32 17.40 -6.33
N HIS A 42 -10.97 17.10 -5.20
CA HIS A 42 -10.43 17.44 -3.87
C HIS A 42 -9.16 16.65 -3.56
N GLU A 43 -9.20 15.35 -3.78
CA GLU A 43 -8.12 14.43 -3.49
C GLU A 43 -6.89 14.71 -4.35
N PHE A 44 -7.10 15.00 -5.63
CA PHE A 44 -6.03 15.40 -6.53
C PHE A 44 -5.19 16.57 -5.97
N ARG A 45 -5.86 17.59 -5.41
CA ARG A 45 -5.15 18.74 -4.82
C ARG A 45 -4.31 18.32 -3.60
N VAL A 46 -4.88 17.52 -2.71
CA VAL A 46 -4.19 17.06 -1.49
C VAL A 46 -2.95 16.22 -1.86
N LEU A 47 -3.11 15.28 -2.79
CA LEU A 47 -2.01 14.42 -3.23
C LEU A 47 -0.95 15.20 -4.03
N GLN A 48 -1.37 16.20 -4.81
CA GLN A 48 -0.45 17.07 -5.55
C GLN A 48 0.34 18.00 -4.61
N GLU A 49 -0.28 18.53 -3.56
CA GLU A 49 0.42 19.30 -2.54
C GLU A 49 1.50 18.43 -1.86
N GLN A 50 1.15 17.21 -1.48
CA GLN A 50 2.10 16.25 -0.91
C GLN A 50 3.25 15.92 -1.87
N TRP A 51 2.95 15.74 -3.16
CA TRP A 51 3.97 15.52 -4.18
C TRP A 51 4.92 16.72 -4.31
N ASN A 52 4.38 17.94 -4.31
CA ASN A 52 5.17 19.16 -4.37
C ASN A 52 6.08 19.32 -3.13
N GLU A 53 5.62 18.92 -1.95
CA GLU A 53 6.46 18.89 -0.74
C GLU A 53 7.62 17.90 -0.89
N MET A 54 7.36 16.70 -1.43
CA MET A 54 8.40 15.71 -1.72
C MET A 54 9.40 16.25 -2.75
N ALA A 55 8.94 16.92 -3.80
CA ALA A 55 9.79 17.56 -4.82
C ALA A 55 10.67 18.65 -4.23
N ALA A 56 10.11 19.54 -3.41
CA ALA A 56 10.85 20.58 -2.72
C ALA A 56 11.92 20.01 -1.78
N GLN A 57 11.63 18.88 -1.12
CA GLN A 57 12.59 18.16 -0.29
C GLN A 57 13.78 17.66 -1.13
N VAL A 58 13.51 17.10 -2.31
CA VAL A 58 14.54 16.65 -3.26
C VAL A 58 15.36 17.83 -3.79
N GLU A 59 14.72 18.92 -4.19
CA GLU A 59 15.38 20.13 -4.67
C GLU A 59 16.32 20.76 -3.63
N SER A 60 15.99 20.63 -2.35
CA SER A 60 16.83 21.16 -1.26
C SER A 60 18.23 20.51 -1.21
N GLN A 61 18.41 19.33 -1.78
CA GLN A 61 19.65 18.53 -1.79
C GLN A 61 20.20 18.21 -0.38
N LYS A 62 19.44 18.49 0.69
CA LYS A 62 19.86 18.25 2.08
C LYS A 62 19.45 16.85 2.51
N PRO A 63 20.27 16.19 3.34
CA PRO A 63 19.80 14.99 4.05
C PRO A 63 18.56 15.31 4.87
N PHE A 64 17.62 14.37 4.90
CA PHE A 64 16.37 14.51 5.63
C PHE A 64 15.98 13.22 6.32
N THR A 65 15.13 13.34 7.30
CA THR A 65 14.51 12.21 7.99
C THR A 65 13.00 12.31 7.82
N THR A 66 12.36 11.17 7.72
CA THR A 66 10.90 11.06 7.65
C THR A 66 10.29 10.91 9.04
N LEU A 67 10.89 11.56 10.05
CA LEU A 67 10.33 11.57 11.39
C LEU A 67 8.92 12.11 11.38
N SER A 68 8.03 11.32 11.91
CA SER A 68 6.74 11.80 12.32
C SER A 68 6.90 12.68 13.56
N THR A 69 6.35 13.87 13.47
CA THR A 69 5.97 14.65 14.65
C THR A 69 4.65 14.12 15.23
N GLY A 70 4.36 12.82 15.05
CA GLY A 70 3.13 12.19 15.47
C GLY A 70 2.89 12.42 16.95
N ILE A 71 1.71 12.90 17.29
CA ILE A 71 1.25 13.09 18.65
C ILE A 71 1.15 11.71 19.29
N GLU A 72 2.03 11.40 20.22
CA GLU A 72 1.93 10.19 21.05
C GLU A 72 0.58 10.20 21.77
N GLY A 73 -0.18 9.12 21.66
CA GLY A 73 -1.45 8.94 22.35
C GLY A 73 -2.68 9.48 21.64
N ALA A 74 -2.59 9.88 20.36
CA ALA A 74 -3.79 10.21 19.59
C ALA A 74 -4.65 8.96 19.37
N LEU A 75 -5.97 9.13 19.48
CA LEU A 75 -6.95 8.14 19.03
C LEU A 75 -6.70 7.80 17.55
N VAL A 76 -7.02 6.57 17.17
CA VAL A 76 -6.95 6.17 15.76
C VAL A 76 -7.88 7.08 14.96
N ASP A 77 -7.33 7.77 13.98
CA ASP A 77 -8.07 8.62 13.05
C ASP A 77 -8.00 8.02 11.65
N PHE A 78 -9.04 8.23 10.86
CA PHE A 78 -9.17 7.69 9.51
C PHE A 78 -9.25 8.82 8.50
N VAL A 79 -8.29 8.86 7.59
CA VAL A 79 -8.32 9.79 6.45
C VAL A 79 -8.66 9.03 5.18
N GLU A 80 -9.73 9.43 4.52
CA GLU A 80 -10.24 8.77 3.34
C GLU A 80 -9.76 9.48 2.07
N HIS A 81 -9.10 8.72 1.18
CA HIS A 81 -8.63 9.17 -0.12
C HIS A 81 -9.46 8.49 -1.22
N LYS A 82 -10.20 9.28 -2.01
CA LYS A 82 -11.22 8.81 -2.96
C LYS A 82 -10.75 8.90 -4.39
N PHE A 83 -10.82 7.76 -5.08
CA PHE A 83 -10.55 7.65 -6.51
C PHE A 83 -11.83 7.19 -7.24
N ASN A 84 -12.07 7.75 -8.42
CA ASN A 84 -13.13 7.32 -9.30
C ASN A 84 -12.58 6.31 -10.29
N PHE A 85 -13.21 5.17 -10.37
CA PHE A 85 -13.01 4.20 -11.42
C PHE A 85 -14.02 4.45 -12.54
N LYS A 86 -13.55 4.68 -13.75
CA LYS A 86 -14.37 5.01 -14.92
C LYS A 86 -14.13 4.04 -16.05
N VAL A 87 -15.20 3.73 -16.79
CA VAL A 87 -15.15 3.01 -18.06
C VAL A 87 -15.83 3.89 -19.10
N ASP A 88 -15.20 4.11 -20.25
CA ASP A 88 -15.65 5.00 -21.31
C ASP A 88 -16.08 6.39 -20.77
N GLY A 89 -15.31 6.94 -19.84
CA GLY A 89 -15.56 8.21 -19.19
C GLY A 89 -16.73 8.21 -18.18
N SER A 90 -17.45 7.09 -18.03
CA SER A 90 -18.56 6.97 -17.09
C SER A 90 -18.07 6.35 -15.77
N LYS A 91 -18.38 7.00 -14.65
CA LYS A 91 -18.01 6.47 -13.32
C LYS A 91 -18.78 5.21 -13.01
N GLN A 92 -18.05 4.12 -12.74
CA GLN A 92 -18.59 2.80 -12.39
C GLN A 92 -18.49 2.51 -10.91
N ALA A 93 -17.35 2.83 -10.28
CA ALA A 93 -17.09 2.54 -8.89
C ALA A 93 -16.29 3.65 -8.20
N THR A 94 -16.17 3.55 -6.89
CA THR A 94 -15.23 4.33 -6.08
C THR A 94 -14.25 3.38 -5.41
N VAL A 95 -12.97 3.64 -5.59
CA VAL A 95 -11.91 3.07 -4.77
C VAL A 95 -11.66 4.04 -3.61
N LEU A 96 -11.65 3.51 -2.40
CA LEU A 96 -11.40 4.27 -1.19
C LEU A 96 -10.18 3.71 -0.48
N PHE A 97 -9.12 4.49 -0.42
CA PHE A 97 -7.99 4.19 0.46
C PHE A 97 -8.21 4.90 1.79
N THR A 98 -8.26 4.11 2.86
CA THR A 98 -8.40 4.63 4.22
C THR A 98 -7.05 4.60 4.92
N ASP A 99 -6.42 5.77 5.07
CA ASP A 99 -5.18 5.92 5.82
C ASP A 99 -5.48 5.95 7.33
N THR A 100 -4.92 4.99 8.06
CA THR A 100 -5.01 4.96 9.52
C THR A 100 -3.91 5.85 10.11
N ARG A 101 -4.31 6.87 10.87
CA ARG A 101 -3.40 7.73 11.63
C ARG A 101 -3.44 7.36 13.11
N GLY A 102 -2.31 7.51 13.77
CA GLY A 102 -2.16 7.21 15.19
C GLY A 102 -1.10 6.15 15.48
N ALA A 103 -0.73 6.03 16.74
CA ALA A 103 0.26 5.08 17.16
C ALA A 103 -0.33 3.66 17.16
N MET A 104 0.25 2.75 16.38
CA MET A 104 -0.11 1.33 16.38
C MET A 104 0.54 0.61 17.56
N THR A 105 0.33 1.14 18.76
CA THR A 105 0.88 0.61 20.01
C THR A 105 -0.23 0.41 21.04
N GLY A 106 -0.12 -0.60 21.87
CA GLY A 106 -1.07 -0.84 22.94
C GLY A 106 -2.22 -1.77 22.60
N ALA A 107 -3.44 -1.48 23.08
CA ALA A 107 -4.65 -2.26 22.82
C ALA A 107 -5.13 -2.07 21.37
N LEU A 108 -5.82 -3.08 20.84
CA LEU A 108 -6.53 -2.94 19.57
C LEU A 108 -7.72 -1.98 19.76
N ASP A 109 -7.85 -1.04 18.86
CA ASP A 109 -9.01 -0.16 18.80
C ASP A 109 -10.15 -0.90 18.08
N GLU A 110 -11.33 -0.97 18.72
CA GLU A 110 -12.49 -1.66 18.15
C GLU A 110 -12.95 -1.03 16.82
N SER A 111 -12.80 0.29 16.66
CA SER A 111 -13.15 0.99 15.42
C SER A 111 -12.23 0.59 14.27
N LEU A 112 -10.94 0.38 14.56
CA LEU A 112 -9.98 -0.12 13.59
C LEU A 112 -10.30 -1.57 13.18
N VAL A 113 -10.57 -2.45 14.15
CA VAL A 113 -10.95 -3.84 13.87
C VAL A 113 -12.20 -3.88 13.00
N ALA A 114 -13.25 -3.15 13.39
CA ALA A 114 -14.49 -3.06 12.64
C ALA A 114 -14.29 -2.49 11.22
N ARG A 115 -13.42 -1.48 11.07
CA ARG A 115 -13.11 -0.90 9.76
C ARG A 115 -12.38 -1.89 8.87
N VAL A 116 -11.38 -2.59 9.40
CA VAL A 116 -10.64 -3.61 8.66
C VAL A 116 -11.53 -4.78 8.29
N ASN A 117 -12.38 -5.28 9.19
CA ASN A 117 -13.36 -6.34 8.89
C ASN A 117 -14.29 -6.00 7.72
N ASN A 118 -14.69 -4.75 7.58
CA ASN A 118 -15.58 -4.31 6.50
C ASN A 118 -14.85 -3.89 5.23
N ALA A 119 -13.51 -3.89 5.22
CA ALA A 119 -12.72 -3.52 4.06
C ALA A 119 -12.70 -4.63 3.00
N PHE A 120 -12.56 -4.25 1.74
CA PHE A 120 -12.34 -5.19 0.64
C PHE A 120 -10.94 -5.79 0.68
N GLY A 121 -9.95 -4.99 1.11
CA GLY A 121 -8.56 -5.43 1.25
C GLY A 121 -7.77 -4.60 2.25
N VAL A 122 -6.58 -5.08 2.57
CA VAL A 122 -5.67 -4.44 3.53
C VAL A 122 -4.29 -4.24 2.92
N PHE A 123 -3.77 -3.02 2.99
CA PHE A 123 -2.36 -2.74 2.74
C PHE A 123 -1.61 -2.57 4.06
N CYS A 124 -0.72 -3.49 4.37
CA CYS A 124 0.22 -3.39 5.48
C CYS A 124 1.48 -2.67 4.98
N VAL A 125 1.58 -1.36 5.24
CA VAL A 125 2.69 -0.55 4.74
C VAL A 125 3.89 -0.65 5.67
N VAL A 126 5.04 -1.06 5.11
CA VAL A 126 6.28 -1.39 5.83
C VAL A 126 7.40 -0.45 5.38
N ASP A 127 8.04 0.23 6.31
CA ASP A 127 9.27 1.00 6.06
C ASP A 127 10.44 0.03 5.90
N ALA A 128 10.90 -0.19 4.65
CA ALA A 128 11.99 -1.10 4.34
C ALA A 128 13.32 -0.63 4.92
N SER A 129 13.55 0.67 5.06
CA SER A 129 14.79 1.19 5.67
C SER A 129 14.88 0.86 7.16
N VAL A 130 13.77 0.94 7.88
CA VAL A 130 13.69 0.50 9.28
C VAL A 130 13.85 -1.02 9.39
N LEU A 131 13.19 -1.76 8.50
CA LEU A 131 13.26 -3.23 8.46
C LEU A 131 14.70 -3.72 8.28
N MET A 132 15.46 -3.07 7.40
CA MET A 132 16.79 -3.50 6.99
C MET A 132 17.94 -2.97 7.88
N GLU A 133 17.81 -1.75 8.39
CA GLU A 133 18.93 -1.03 9.00
C GLU A 133 18.78 -0.89 10.52
N CYS A 134 17.58 -1.10 11.06
CA CYS A 134 17.35 -0.90 12.48
C CYS A 134 17.34 -2.23 13.26
N PRO A 135 17.69 -2.20 14.56
CA PRO A 135 17.53 -3.35 15.44
C PRO A 135 16.07 -3.80 15.52
N ALA A 136 15.86 -5.08 15.84
CA ALA A 136 14.52 -5.67 15.92
C ALA A 136 13.57 -4.91 16.86
N SER A 137 14.07 -4.32 17.96
CA SER A 137 13.28 -3.52 18.88
C SER A 137 12.73 -2.23 18.23
N ARG A 138 13.51 -1.60 17.36
CA ARG A 138 13.06 -0.45 16.60
C ARG A 138 12.12 -0.82 15.48
N ASN A 139 12.40 -1.91 14.77
CA ASN A 139 11.47 -2.43 13.78
C ASN A 139 10.11 -2.73 14.41
N GLU A 140 10.09 -3.32 15.61
CA GLU A 140 8.85 -3.53 16.37
C GLU A 140 8.15 -2.22 16.74
N GLN A 141 8.90 -1.17 17.06
CA GLN A 141 8.32 0.14 17.39
C GLN A 141 7.73 0.85 16.18
N TYR A 142 8.33 0.69 14.98
CA TYR A 142 7.98 1.48 13.78
C TYR A 142 7.12 0.73 12.78
N ASN A 143 7.50 -0.48 12.41
CA ASN A 143 6.71 -1.32 11.52
C ASN A 143 5.65 -2.14 12.26
N CYS A 144 5.76 -2.23 13.59
CA CYS A 144 4.79 -2.85 14.49
C CYS A 144 4.31 -4.26 14.06
N PRO A 145 5.20 -5.19 13.64
CA PRO A 145 4.76 -6.49 13.11
C PRO A 145 3.90 -7.29 14.09
N LYS A 146 4.13 -7.18 15.41
CA LYS A 146 3.28 -7.84 16.41
C LYS A 146 1.88 -7.23 16.49
N PHE A 147 1.76 -5.91 16.34
CA PHE A 147 0.47 -5.25 16.30
C PHE A 147 -0.31 -5.68 15.06
N VAL A 148 0.35 -5.65 13.87
CA VAL A 148 -0.23 -6.13 12.61
C VAL A 148 -0.71 -7.58 12.74
N LYS A 149 0.13 -8.45 13.29
CA LYS A 149 -0.26 -9.85 13.55
C LYS A 149 -1.49 -9.98 14.43
N ARG A 150 -1.55 -9.22 15.52
CA ARG A 150 -2.67 -9.25 16.45
C ARG A 150 -3.95 -8.73 15.82
N LEU A 151 -3.87 -7.63 15.06
CA LEU A 151 -5.01 -7.06 14.34
C LEU A 151 -5.55 -8.04 13.30
N LEU A 152 -4.69 -8.57 12.43
CA LEU A 152 -5.11 -9.52 11.41
C LEU A 152 -5.63 -10.83 12.03
N LYS A 153 -5.06 -11.27 13.15
CA LYS A 153 -5.60 -12.42 13.88
C LYS A 153 -7.02 -12.16 14.36
N GLU A 154 -7.28 -11.00 14.96
CA GLU A 154 -8.63 -10.63 15.42
C GLU A 154 -9.62 -10.61 14.26
N VAL A 155 -9.26 -9.92 13.17
CA VAL A 155 -10.06 -9.81 11.96
C VAL A 155 -10.44 -11.17 11.36
N TYR A 156 -9.52 -12.14 11.33
CA TYR A 156 -9.74 -13.45 10.69
C TYR A 156 -10.13 -14.57 11.67
N THR A 157 -10.32 -14.28 12.96
CA THR A 157 -10.71 -15.31 13.94
C THR A 157 -12.23 -15.45 14.06
N ASP A 158 -12.98 -14.38 13.85
CA ASP A 158 -14.42 -14.35 14.13
C ASP A 158 -15.30 -15.04 13.07
N GLY A 159 -14.73 -15.61 12.01
CA GLY A 159 -15.47 -16.39 11.00
C GLY A 159 -16.60 -15.63 10.29
N ASP A 160 -16.54 -14.29 10.29
CA ASP A 160 -17.54 -13.44 9.64
C ASP A 160 -17.33 -13.46 8.11
N ASP A 161 -18.41 -13.55 7.33
CA ASP A 161 -18.40 -13.51 5.86
C ASP A 161 -17.86 -12.19 5.28
N LYS A 162 -17.53 -11.22 6.13
CA LYS A 162 -17.12 -9.86 5.76
C LYS A 162 -15.61 -9.60 5.92
N GLN A 163 -14.79 -10.63 5.90
CA GLN A 163 -13.34 -10.47 6.04
C GLN A 163 -12.71 -9.88 4.75
N PRO A 164 -11.58 -9.14 4.86
CA PRO A 164 -10.86 -8.67 3.68
C PRO A 164 -10.44 -9.82 2.76
N ARG A 165 -10.60 -9.63 1.45
CA ARG A 165 -10.27 -10.64 0.44
C ARG A 165 -8.78 -10.83 0.27
N PHE A 166 -8.01 -9.80 0.53
CA PHE A 166 -6.56 -9.84 0.39
C PHE A 166 -5.84 -9.00 1.45
N VAL A 167 -4.61 -9.39 1.70
CA VAL A 167 -3.63 -8.66 2.50
C VAL A 167 -2.38 -8.45 1.68
N ALA A 168 -1.97 -7.22 1.43
CA ALA A 168 -0.74 -6.91 0.73
C ALA A 168 0.25 -6.17 1.65
N PHE A 169 1.44 -6.69 1.77
CA PHE A 169 2.56 -6.01 2.42
C PHE A 169 3.25 -5.11 1.40
N VAL A 170 3.14 -3.80 1.58
CA VAL A 170 3.71 -2.80 0.68
C VAL A 170 4.95 -2.20 1.32
N LEU A 171 6.12 -2.54 0.78
CA LEU A 171 7.40 -2.07 1.27
C LEU A 171 7.75 -0.74 0.60
N THR A 172 7.86 0.30 1.40
CA THR A 172 8.23 1.67 0.99
C THR A 172 9.67 1.98 1.39
N LYS A 173 10.24 3.09 0.90
CA LYS A 173 11.62 3.54 1.21
C LYS A 173 12.67 2.45 0.94
N CYS A 174 12.44 1.68 -0.10
CA CYS A 174 13.24 0.52 -0.47
C CYS A 174 14.27 0.81 -1.57
N GLU A 175 14.40 2.05 -2.04
CA GLU A 175 15.18 2.47 -3.20
C GLU A 175 16.63 1.97 -3.16
N LYS A 176 17.26 2.03 -1.96
CA LYS A 176 18.63 1.51 -1.75
C LYS A 176 18.75 0.01 -2.08
N TYR A 177 17.76 -0.76 -1.65
CA TYR A 177 17.78 -2.23 -1.74
C TYR A 177 17.32 -2.70 -3.12
N MET A 178 16.42 -1.94 -3.74
CA MET A 178 15.94 -2.23 -5.09
C MET A 178 16.95 -1.92 -6.19
N ALA A 179 18.01 -1.16 -5.89
CA ALA A 179 19.04 -0.77 -6.84
C ALA A 179 19.90 -1.95 -7.36
N THR A 180 19.89 -3.11 -6.69
CA THR A 180 20.70 -4.27 -7.08
C THR A 180 19.98 -5.59 -6.78
N LYS A 181 20.21 -6.61 -7.61
CA LYS A 181 19.67 -7.98 -7.37
C LYS A 181 20.08 -8.58 -6.02
N LYS A 182 21.24 -8.20 -5.49
CA LYS A 182 21.67 -8.60 -4.15
C LYS A 182 20.81 -7.94 -3.07
N GLY A 183 20.58 -6.62 -3.19
CA GLY A 183 19.74 -5.89 -2.25
C GLY A 183 18.29 -6.39 -2.26
N GLN A 184 17.72 -6.70 -3.44
CA GLN A 184 16.40 -7.29 -3.57
C GLN A 184 16.28 -8.61 -2.81
N LYS A 185 17.25 -9.52 -2.97
CA LYS A 185 17.30 -10.80 -2.25
C LYS A 185 17.45 -10.62 -0.73
N GLU A 186 18.26 -9.67 -0.29
CA GLU A 186 18.44 -9.37 1.13
C GLU A 186 17.15 -8.78 1.73
N LEU A 187 16.45 -7.92 0.99
CA LEU A 187 15.16 -7.36 1.39
C LEU A 187 14.10 -8.46 1.54
N SER A 188 13.96 -9.33 0.52
CA SER A 188 13.04 -10.48 0.56
C SER A 188 13.35 -11.38 1.76
N ALA A 189 14.60 -11.80 1.93
CA ALA A 189 14.98 -12.65 3.05
C ALA A 189 14.69 -12.02 4.43
N THR A 190 14.90 -10.71 4.57
CA THR A 190 14.61 -9.99 5.81
C THR A 190 13.12 -9.84 6.04
N PHE A 191 12.34 -9.56 4.98
CA PHE A 191 10.90 -9.53 5.04
C PHE A 191 10.34 -10.87 5.52
N HIS A 192 10.70 -11.96 4.90
CA HIS A 192 10.28 -13.31 5.31
C HIS A 192 10.65 -13.63 6.75
N LYS A 193 11.86 -13.29 7.19
CA LYS A 193 12.29 -13.51 8.57
C LYS A 193 11.38 -12.83 9.60
N VAL A 194 10.82 -11.68 9.28
CA VAL A 194 9.97 -10.90 10.20
C VAL A 194 8.50 -11.22 10.05
N TYR A 195 8.01 -11.40 8.81
CA TYR A 195 6.58 -11.47 8.51
C TYR A 195 6.04 -12.87 8.23
N ASN A 196 6.87 -13.92 8.00
CA ASN A 196 6.38 -15.28 7.74
C ASN A 196 5.41 -15.79 8.80
N ASN A 197 5.63 -15.43 10.07
CA ASN A 197 4.72 -15.85 11.13
C ASN A 197 3.31 -15.21 11.04
N ILE A 198 3.15 -14.15 10.27
CA ILE A 198 1.85 -13.54 9.95
C ILE A 198 1.25 -14.26 8.75
N VAL A 199 2.04 -14.47 7.72
CA VAL A 199 1.65 -15.25 6.52
C VAL A 199 1.18 -16.66 6.90
N ASP A 200 1.99 -17.38 7.69
CA ASP A 200 1.64 -18.71 8.20
C ASP A 200 0.35 -18.73 9.05
N MET A 201 0.08 -17.66 9.77
CA MET A 201 -1.14 -17.51 10.54
C MET A 201 -2.35 -17.31 9.61
N LEU A 202 -2.22 -16.46 8.61
CA LEU A 202 -3.29 -16.17 7.64
C LEU A 202 -3.63 -17.39 6.77
N HIS A 203 -2.66 -18.21 6.40
CA HIS A 203 -2.90 -19.47 5.68
C HIS A 203 -3.68 -20.54 6.50
N LYS A 204 -3.74 -20.37 7.83
CA LYS A 204 -4.40 -21.34 8.73
C LYS A 204 -5.79 -20.94 9.17
N VAL A 205 -6.27 -19.77 8.76
CA VAL A 205 -7.65 -19.37 9.04
C VAL A 205 -8.62 -20.14 8.15
N GLU A 206 -9.90 -20.20 8.53
CA GLU A 206 -10.92 -20.95 7.81
C GLU A 206 -11.11 -20.50 6.36
N THR A 207 -11.07 -19.18 6.14
CA THR A 207 -11.11 -18.56 4.81
C THR A 207 -9.86 -17.70 4.62
N PRO A 208 -8.77 -18.27 4.08
CA PRO A 208 -7.53 -17.53 3.90
C PRO A 208 -7.69 -16.40 2.88
N PRO A 209 -7.18 -15.18 3.16
CA PRO A 209 -7.08 -14.14 2.16
C PRO A 209 -5.99 -14.47 1.13
N ASN A 210 -6.06 -13.87 -0.04
CA ASN A 210 -4.90 -13.81 -0.92
C ASN A 210 -3.84 -12.90 -0.30
N ILE A 211 -2.57 -13.33 -0.30
CA ILE A 211 -1.49 -12.60 0.38
C ILE A 211 -0.43 -12.19 -0.63
N TYR A 212 -0.04 -10.93 -0.60
CA TYR A 212 0.94 -10.32 -1.52
C TYR A 212 2.03 -9.61 -0.74
N ALA A 213 3.23 -9.57 -1.31
CA ALA A 213 4.29 -8.67 -0.87
C ALA A 213 4.92 -7.98 -2.09
N LEU A 214 5.11 -6.67 -2.02
CA LEU A 214 5.71 -5.90 -3.09
C LEU A 214 6.49 -4.70 -2.55
N ALA A 215 7.50 -4.27 -3.29
CA ALA A 215 8.27 -3.06 -2.99
C ALA A 215 7.96 -1.97 -4.01
N ILE A 216 7.69 -0.77 -3.52
CA ILE A 216 7.41 0.41 -4.32
C ILE A 216 8.43 1.51 -4.03
N GLN A 217 8.82 2.26 -5.05
CA GLN A 217 9.80 3.33 -4.93
C GLN A 217 9.14 4.68 -5.15
N THR A 218 8.84 5.37 -4.06
CA THR A 218 8.12 6.66 -4.11
C THR A 218 9.01 7.82 -4.57
N MET A 219 10.33 7.69 -4.45
CA MET A 219 11.33 8.67 -4.85
C MET A 219 12.61 7.96 -5.32
N THR A 220 12.70 7.56 -6.60
CA THR A 220 13.86 6.80 -7.10
C THR A 220 15.19 7.55 -7.00
N CYS A 221 15.14 8.86 -6.87
CA CYS A 221 16.32 9.72 -6.68
C CYS A 221 16.79 9.81 -5.22
N VAL A 222 16.11 9.15 -4.27
CA VAL A 222 16.45 9.18 -2.84
C VAL A 222 17.04 7.84 -2.43
N SER A 223 17.95 7.85 -1.48
CA SER A 223 18.53 6.62 -0.93
C SER A 223 18.78 6.75 0.56
N PHE A 224 18.64 5.66 1.30
CA PHE A 224 19.10 5.59 2.67
C PHE A 224 20.57 5.98 2.78
N PHE A 225 20.90 6.85 3.72
CA PHE A 225 22.24 7.37 3.95
C PHE A 225 22.88 6.76 5.20
N LYS A 226 22.27 6.95 6.35
CA LYS A 226 22.74 6.43 7.65
C LYS A 226 21.59 6.43 8.66
N LEU A 227 21.84 5.86 9.83
CA LEU A 227 21.00 6.14 10.98
C LEU A 227 21.44 7.45 11.64
N SER A 228 20.48 8.29 12.00
CA SER A 228 20.74 9.56 12.68
C SER A 228 21.40 9.33 14.05
N ASP A 229 22.50 10.03 14.29
CA ASP A 229 23.21 9.95 15.56
C ASP A 229 22.37 10.50 16.74
N GLN A 230 21.42 11.41 16.44
CA GLN A 230 20.56 12.03 17.46
C GLN A 230 19.33 11.20 17.78
N THR A 231 18.67 10.67 16.74
CA THR A 231 17.37 10.00 16.86
C THR A 231 17.44 8.50 16.64
N GLY A 232 18.51 8.04 15.98
CA GLY A 232 18.70 6.65 15.53
C GLY A 232 17.72 6.23 14.43
N PHE A 233 17.09 7.20 13.74
CA PHE A 233 16.20 6.96 12.60
C PHE A 233 16.94 6.99 11.28
N PRO A 234 16.38 6.37 10.23
CA PRO A 234 16.90 6.49 8.88
C PRO A 234 16.95 7.96 8.43
N GLU A 235 18.13 8.39 8.00
CA GLU A 235 18.35 9.60 7.25
C GLU A 235 18.53 9.24 5.77
N PHE A 236 17.93 10.05 4.92
CA PHE A 236 17.95 9.89 3.47
C PHE A 236 18.72 11.02 2.81
N ARG A 237 19.30 10.72 1.65
CA ARG A 237 19.96 11.71 0.80
C ARG A 237 19.46 11.62 -0.62
N VAL A 238 19.46 12.75 -1.30
CA VAL A 238 19.19 12.83 -2.72
C VAL A 238 20.43 12.36 -3.50
N LEU A 239 20.21 11.52 -4.50
CA LEU A 239 21.27 11.03 -5.38
C LEU A 239 21.58 12.09 -6.46
N PRO A 240 22.86 12.45 -6.67
CA PRO A 240 23.22 13.45 -7.67
C PRO A 240 22.76 13.07 -9.08
N LYS A 241 22.25 14.05 -9.83
CA LYS A 241 21.86 13.90 -11.25
C LYS A 241 20.73 12.88 -11.51
N LYS A 242 19.89 12.62 -10.53
CA LYS A 242 18.68 11.83 -10.72
C LYS A 242 17.46 12.73 -10.57
N ASP A 243 16.53 12.56 -11.48
CA ASP A 243 15.22 13.23 -11.42
C ASP A 243 14.32 12.56 -10.39
N LEU A 244 13.38 13.32 -9.86
CA LEU A 244 12.32 12.77 -9.01
C LEU A 244 11.36 11.98 -9.90
N THR A 245 11.43 10.68 -9.81
CA THR A 245 10.50 9.74 -10.44
C THR A 245 10.04 8.71 -9.43
N THR A 246 8.95 8.05 -9.74
CA THR A 246 8.40 6.93 -9.00
C THR A 246 8.70 5.63 -9.73
N LYS A 247 8.50 4.50 -9.05
CA LYS A 247 8.53 3.19 -9.69
C LYS A 247 7.65 2.21 -8.92
N ASP A 248 6.81 1.49 -9.64
CA ASP A 248 5.92 0.43 -9.14
C ASP A 248 4.84 0.94 -8.15
N CYS A 249 4.63 2.26 -8.01
CA CYS A 249 3.72 2.84 -7.02
C CYS A 249 2.25 2.62 -7.36
N ALA A 250 1.89 2.40 -8.61
CA ALA A 250 0.53 2.07 -9.01
C ALA A 250 0.22 0.56 -8.96
N TYR A 251 1.24 -0.31 -8.78
CA TYR A 251 1.03 -1.76 -8.77
C TYR A 251 0.11 -2.27 -7.62
N PRO A 252 0.09 -1.67 -6.41
CA PRO A 252 -0.93 -2.00 -5.41
C PRO A 252 -2.36 -1.89 -5.92
N LEU A 253 -2.62 -0.97 -6.86
CA LEU A 253 -3.92 -0.86 -7.51
C LEU A 253 -4.18 -2.02 -8.46
N VAL A 254 -3.18 -2.51 -9.18
CA VAL A 254 -3.30 -3.70 -10.05
C VAL A 254 -3.73 -4.91 -9.21
N ILE A 255 -3.14 -5.09 -8.03
CA ILE A 255 -3.56 -6.14 -7.08
C ILE A 255 -5.03 -5.97 -6.71
N LEU A 256 -5.45 -4.77 -6.32
CA LEU A 256 -6.86 -4.50 -5.99
C LEU A 256 -7.79 -4.87 -7.14
N LEU A 257 -7.45 -4.48 -8.38
CA LEU A 257 -8.29 -4.75 -9.54
C LEU A 257 -8.34 -6.25 -9.89
N LYS A 258 -7.23 -6.98 -9.75
CA LYS A 258 -7.19 -8.44 -9.87
C LYS A 258 -8.13 -9.10 -8.86
N GLU A 259 -8.10 -8.66 -7.61
CA GLU A 259 -8.98 -9.17 -6.56
C GLU A 259 -10.46 -8.84 -6.79
N VAL A 260 -10.76 -7.68 -7.36
CA VAL A 260 -12.13 -7.33 -7.78
C VAL A 260 -12.62 -8.31 -8.83
N ILE A 261 -11.82 -8.65 -9.84
CA ILE A 261 -12.17 -9.64 -10.88
C ILE A 261 -12.36 -11.03 -10.27
N ASN A 262 -11.43 -11.48 -9.44
CA ASN A 262 -11.52 -12.79 -8.78
C ASN A 262 -12.83 -12.92 -8.00
N THR A 263 -13.23 -11.89 -7.25
CA THR A 263 -14.50 -11.85 -6.51
C THR A 263 -15.70 -11.98 -7.43
N ILE A 264 -15.67 -11.35 -8.59
CA ILE A 264 -16.73 -11.42 -9.59
C ILE A 264 -16.80 -12.82 -10.21
N ASP A 265 -15.67 -13.44 -10.52
CA ASP A 265 -15.58 -14.78 -11.12
C ASP A 265 -16.05 -15.86 -10.19
N GLU A 266 -15.75 -15.76 -8.92
CA GLU A 266 -16.24 -16.67 -7.87
C GLU A 266 -17.74 -16.60 -7.69
N GLY A 267 -18.42 -15.61 -8.27
CA GLY A 267 -19.86 -15.44 -8.20
C GLY A 267 -20.36 -15.07 -6.80
N ILE A 268 -19.46 -14.62 -5.94
CA ILE A 268 -19.75 -14.29 -4.55
C ILE A 268 -20.54 -12.99 -4.47
N GLY A 269 -21.80 -13.13 -4.01
CA GLY A 269 -22.65 -12.01 -3.65
C GLY A 269 -23.40 -11.32 -4.79
N PHE A 270 -24.04 -10.22 -4.42
CA PHE A 270 -24.85 -9.36 -5.29
C PHE A 270 -24.05 -8.78 -6.48
N PHE A 271 -22.77 -8.58 -6.32
CA PHE A 271 -21.83 -8.06 -7.31
C PHE A 271 -21.80 -8.90 -8.60
N GLY A 272 -21.67 -10.19 -8.50
CA GLY A 272 -21.57 -11.07 -9.67
C GLY A 272 -22.77 -11.03 -10.62
N ARG A 273 -23.93 -10.54 -10.18
CA ARG A 273 -25.12 -10.36 -11.04
C ARG A 273 -25.13 -8.99 -11.72
N LEU A 274 -24.80 -7.91 -10.98
CA LEU A 274 -24.85 -6.54 -11.50
C LEU A 274 -23.76 -6.31 -12.54
N TRP A 275 -22.55 -6.82 -12.28
CA TRP A 275 -21.38 -6.59 -13.14
C TRP A 275 -21.42 -7.42 -14.42
N ARG A 276 -21.92 -8.66 -14.36
CA ARG A 276 -22.15 -9.47 -15.56
C ARG A 276 -23.15 -8.82 -16.54
N MET A 277 -24.13 -8.09 -16.03
CA MET A 277 -25.13 -7.43 -16.84
C MET A 277 -24.59 -6.22 -17.61
N LEU A 278 -23.49 -5.60 -17.21
CA LEU A 278 -22.99 -4.32 -17.71
C LEU A 278 -21.79 -4.41 -18.65
N GLY A 279 -21.30 -5.61 -19.00
CA GLY A 279 -20.08 -5.77 -19.80
C GLY A 279 -18.78 -5.36 -19.09
N PHE A 280 -18.89 -4.79 -17.91
CA PHE A 280 -17.79 -4.23 -17.12
C PHE A 280 -16.67 -5.24 -16.82
N VAL A 281 -17.03 -6.50 -16.55
CA VAL A 281 -16.04 -7.57 -16.25
C VAL A 281 -15.13 -7.83 -17.46
N THR A 282 -15.72 -7.85 -18.67
CA THR A 282 -14.96 -8.01 -19.91
C THR A 282 -14.01 -6.84 -20.08
N ASP A 283 -14.49 -5.62 -19.93
CA ASP A 283 -13.69 -4.41 -20.04
C ASP A 283 -12.55 -4.35 -19.01
N LEU A 284 -12.80 -4.82 -17.79
CA LEU A 284 -11.80 -4.85 -16.73
C LEU A 284 -10.74 -5.96 -16.98
N ARG A 285 -11.14 -7.11 -17.55
CA ARG A 285 -10.18 -8.16 -17.95
C ARG A 285 -9.31 -7.70 -19.11
N ASP A 286 -9.92 -7.18 -20.16
CA ASP A 286 -9.20 -6.61 -21.30
C ASP A 286 -8.18 -5.55 -20.85
N TYR A 287 -8.58 -4.73 -19.87
CA TYR A 287 -7.69 -3.75 -19.25
C TYR A 287 -6.52 -4.39 -18.48
N LEU A 288 -6.79 -5.40 -17.64
CA LEU A 288 -5.70 -6.08 -16.94
C LEU A 288 -4.78 -6.83 -17.87
N ASP A 289 -5.31 -7.45 -18.93
CA ASP A 289 -4.50 -8.09 -19.97
C ASP A 289 -3.61 -7.06 -20.68
N GLU A 290 -4.13 -5.85 -20.94
CA GLU A 290 -3.37 -4.74 -21.50
C GLU A 290 -2.31 -4.21 -20.50
N VAL A 291 -2.67 -4.08 -19.21
CA VAL A 291 -1.76 -3.69 -18.15
C VAL A 291 -0.66 -4.73 -17.96
N ASP A 292 -1.01 -6.00 -17.85
CA ASP A 292 -0.04 -7.10 -17.70
C ASP A 292 0.88 -7.24 -18.93
N ALA A 293 0.41 -6.86 -20.14
CA ALA A 293 1.23 -6.86 -21.34
C ALA A 293 2.20 -5.68 -21.45
N ASN A 294 1.87 -4.53 -20.86
CA ASN A 294 2.60 -3.28 -21.02
C ASN A 294 3.37 -2.84 -19.77
N ILE A 295 3.03 -3.37 -18.59
CA ILE A 295 3.62 -3.00 -17.31
C ILE A 295 4.44 -4.17 -16.79
N GLU A 296 5.71 -3.91 -16.50
CA GLU A 296 6.59 -4.91 -15.91
C GLU A 296 6.14 -5.23 -14.49
N ILE A 297 6.11 -6.53 -14.16
CA ILE A 297 5.91 -6.98 -12.77
C ILE A 297 7.05 -6.39 -11.92
N PRO A 298 6.75 -5.81 -10.75
CA PRO A 298 7.78 -5.24 -9.87
C PRO A 298 8.90 -6.23 -9.60
N ASP A 299 10.14 -5.74 -9.58
CA ASP A 299 11.33 -6.54 -9.27
C ASP A 299 11.24 -7.29 -7.93
N PHE A 300 10.44 -6.80 -7.02
CA PHE A 300 10.05 -7.49 -5.78
C PHE A 300 8.51 -7.54 -5.73
N TYR A 301 7.98 -8.66 -6.18
CA TYR A 301 6.57 -9.00 -6.09
C TYR A 301 6.46 -10.50 -5.78
N GLU A 302 5.70 -10.86 -4.78
CA GLU A 302 5.48 -12.24 -4.35
C GLU A 302 4.00 -12.45 -4.04
N GLU A 303 3.43 -13.53 -4.55
CA GLU A 303 2.18 -14.12 -4.07
C GLU A 303 2.56 -15.15 -3.02
N LEU A 304 2.12 -14.95 -1.79
CA LEU A 304 2.58 -15.67 -0.60
C LEU A 304 1.60 -16.75 -0.16
#